data_4811390df228904c41fcb0134da85049
#
_entry.id   4811390df228904c41fcb0134da85049
#
_cell.length_a   1.000
_cell.length_b   1.000
_cell.length_c   1.000
_cell.angle_alpha   90.00
_cell.angle_beta   90.00
_cell.angle_gamma   90.00
#
_symmetry.space_group_name_H-M   'P 1'
#
loop_
_entity.id
_entity.type
_entity.pdbx_description
1 polymer ?
#
loop_
_entity_poly.entity_id
_entity_poly.type
_entity_poly.pdbx_seq_one_letter_code
_entity_poly.pdbx_strand_id
1 'polypeptide(L)'
;MAGEAKGSRARSEKVKGFDYVRSGIADYPAPTRSLLAFCYFVVYVVGRILWPTTIENEGALLAETRGHGRMIVMNHTSMVEPVVFITRMWRRGVFVRPIYKLDFEKVAILRWFFRRMGGIPVDRGSADLGAIRAAKDALQRGECVLVYPEGTRIKNDDQKIKVHGGFAMIAQMAKTDVIPTAVVGAADPYHTRRTRRRTPVIAHGSPISFASLDAKGRKAQTSAMEQTAMSRVYALRDDLRARHPDLW
;
A
#
# COMPACT_ATOMS: atom_id res chain seq x y z
N MET A 1 3.54 44.57 -21.53
CA MET A 1 3.91 44.15 -20.15
C MET A 1 3.88 42.62 -20.15
N ALA A 2 5.06 42.03 -20.16
CA ALA A 2 5.24 40.59 -20.22
C ALA A 2 5.30 40.03 -18.78
N GLY A 3 4.38 39.16 -18.43
CA GLY A 3 4.36 38.46 -17.16
C GLY A 3 5.12 37.13 -17.30
N GLU A 4 6.30 37.08 -16.70
CA GLU A 4 7.15 35.89 -16.66
C GLU A 4 6.50 34.76 -15.85
N ALA A 5 6.21 33.68 -16.52
CA ALA A 5 5.87 32.41 -15.89
C ALA A 5 7.14 31.80 -15.24
N LYS A 6 7.29 31.91 -13.92
CA LYS A 6 8.31 31.21 -13.17
C LYS A 6 8.02 29.71 -13.16
N GLY A 7 8.61 29.01 -14.12
CA GLY A 7 8.68 27.56 -14.13
C GLY A 7 9.52 27.06 -12.94
N SER A 8 8.88 26.46 -11.96
CA SER A 8 9.52 25.73 -10.87
C SER A 8 10.29 24.53 -11.44
N ARG A 9 11.57 24.72 -11.77
CA ARG A 9 12.50 23.61 -11.97
C ARG A 9 12.71 22.94 -10.61
N ALA A 10 12.05 21.81 -10.42
CA ALA A 10 12.38 20.90 -9.35
C ALA A 10 13.87 20.54 -9.46
N ARG A 11 14.66 21.12 -8.58
CA ARG A 11 16.10 20.89 -8.45
C ARG A 11 16.29 19.43 -8.07
N SER A 12 16.79 18.62 -8.99
CA SER A 12 17.29 17.29 -8.72
C SER A 12 18.49 17.44 -7.77
N GLU A 13 18.24 17.44 -6.46
CA GLU A 13 19.29 17.26 -5.48
C GLU A 13 19.90 15.89 -5.73
N LYS A 14 21.17 15.88 -6.17
CA LYS A 14 22.01 14.68 -6.17
C LYS A 14 22.11 14.20 -4.73
N VAL A 15 21.26 13.25 -4.35
CA VAL A 15 21.32 12.57 -3.06
C VAL A 15 22.68 11.86 -3.03
N LYS A 16 23.63 12.37 -2.21
CA LYS A 16 24.85 11.65 -1.87
C LYS A 16 24.45 10.43 -1.05
N GLY A 17 24.21 9.29 -1.71
CA GLY A 17 23.83 8.07 -1.00
C GLY A 17 23.04 7.12 -1.88
N PHE A 18 22.76 5.95 -1.34
CA PHE A 18 21.98 4.91 -2.00
C PHE A 18 20.50 5.32 -2.14
N ASP A 19 19.93 5.15 -3.33
CA ASP A 19 18.51 5.49 -3.60
C ASP A 19 17.57 4.34 -3.19
N TYR A 20 17.15 4.34 -1.94
CA TYR A 20 16.24 3.35 -1.36
C TYR A 20 14.85 3.33 -1.99
N VAL A 21 14.41 4.43 -2.59
CA VAL A 21 13.08 4.53 -3.18
C VAL A 21 13.03 3.84 -4.55
N ARG A 22 14.06 4.02 -5.37
CA ARG A 22 14.12 3.47 -6.72
C ARG A 22 14.76 2.09 -6.82
N SER A 23 15.66 1.76 -5.90
CA SER A 23 16.33 0.46 -5.89
C SER A 23 15.41 -0.64 -5.38
N GLY A 24 15.61 -1.87 -5.87
CA GLY A 24 14.97 -3.05 -5.32
C GLY A 24 15.40 -3.31 -3.88
N ILE A 25 14.52 -3.87 -3.05
CA ILE A 25 14.87 -4.19 -1.66
C ILE A 25 16.02 -5.22 -1.62
N ALA A 26 16.08 -6.12 -2.59
CA ALA A 26 17.19 -7.08 -2.72
C ALA A 26 18.54 -6.42 -2.98
N ASP A 27 18.56 -5.24 -3.60
CA ASP A 27 19.78 -4.49 -3.98
C ASP A 27 20.28 -3.59 -2.84
N TYR A 28 19.55 -3.47 -1.74
CA TYR A 28 19.96 -2.63 -0.62
C TYR A 28 21.31 -3.09 -0.05
N PRO A 29 22.17 -2.16 0.41
CA PRO A 29 23.43 -2.49 1.09
C PRO A 29 23.20 -3.50 2.22
N ALA A 30 24.11 -4.47 2.37
CA ALA A 30 23.98 -5.56 3.35
C ALA A 30 23.61 -5.08 4.77
N PRO A 31 24.23 -4.01 5.32
CA PRO A 31 23.84 -3.51 6.65
C PRO A 31 22.37 -3.05 6.69
N THR A 32 21.89 -2.42 5.61
CA THR A 32 20.49 -1.97 5.53
C THR A 32 19.53 -3.15 5.40
N ARG A 33 19.88 -4.19 4.64
CA ARG A 33 19.06 -5.41 4.54
C ARG A 33 18.96 -6.11 5.89
N SER A 34 20.08 -6.21 6.63
CA SER A 34 20.10 -6.80 7.99
C SER A 34 19.24 -5.98 8.95
N LEU A 35 19.34 -4.66 8.92
CA LEU A 35 18.50 -3.76 9.72
C LEU A 35 17.02 -3.90 9.37
N LEU A 36 16.68 -3.92 8.08
CA LEU A 36 15.32 -4.14 7.60
C LEU A 36 14.77 -5.48 8.09
N ALA A 37 15.55 -6.56 7.92
CA ALA A 37 15.15 -7.89 8.37
C ALA A 37 14.92 -7.94 9.88
N PHE A 38 15.81 -7.33 10.66
CA PHE A 38 15.67 -7.23 12.10
C PHE A 38 14.43 -6.43 12.51
N CYS A 39 14.24 -5.23 11.94
CA CYS A 39 13.06 -4.40 12.22
C CYS A 39 11.77 -5.12 11.85
N TYR A 40 11.71 -5.74 10.68
CA TYR A 40 10.53 -6.49 10.25
C TYR A 40 10.25 -7.70 11.13
N PHE A 41 11.29 -8.41 11.56
CA PHE A 41 11.15 -9.54 12.48
C PHE A 41 10.59 -9.08 13.83
N VAL A 42 11.16 -8.02 14.43
CA VAL A 42 10.68 -7.47 15.70
C VAL A 42 9.23 -7.02 15.59
N VAL A 43 8.92 -6.24 14.55
CA VAL A 43 7.54 -5.75 14.31
C VAL A 43 6.57 -6.90 14.04
N TYR A 44 6.99 -7.94 13.31
CA TYR A 44 6.20 -9.15 13.10
C TYR A 44 5.87 -9.84 14.43
N VAL A 45 6.89 -10.06 15.29
CA VAL A 45 6.69 -10.72 16.58
C VAL A 45 5.77 -9.90 17.48
N VAL A 46 6.04 -8.60 17.61
CA VAL A 46 5.20 -7.68 18.41
C VAL A 46 3.77 -7.64 17.85
N GLY A 47 3.64 -7.54 16.52
CA GLY A 47 2.34 -7.56 15.85
C GLY A 47 1.56 -8.85 16.10
N ARG A 48 2.23 -10.00 16.11
CA ARG A 48 1.60 -11.30 16.43
C ARG A 48 1.08 -11.38 17.87
N ILE A 49 1.72 -10.68 18.79
CA ILE A 49 1.34 -10.67 20.23
C ILE A 49 0.23 -9.64 20.45
N LEU A 50 0.36 -8.43 19.92
CA LEU A 50 -0.53 -7.32 20.21
C LEU A 50 -1.76 -7.28 19.28
N TRP A 51 -1.58 -7.61 18.02
CA TRP A 51 -2.61 -7.59 16.96
C TRP A 51 -2.55 -8.89 16.14
N PRO A 52 -2.98 -10.02 16.71
CA PRO A 52 -3.00 -11.30 16.01
C PRO A 52 -3.95 -11.19 14.80
N THR A 53 -3.39 -10.96 13.63
CA THR A 53 -4.15 -10.73 12.39
C THR A 53 -4.33 -12.02 11.62
N THR A 54 -5.52 -12.25 11.09
CA THR A 54 -5.83 -13.37 10.18
C THR A 54 -5.88 -12.84 8.75
N ILE A 55 -5.25 -13.55 7.82
CA ILE A 55 -5.43 -13.32 6.37
C ILE A 55 -6.17 -14.54 5.83
N GLU A 56 -7.40 -14.34 5.35
CA GLU A 56 -8.19 -15.39 4.74
C GLU A 56 -7.55 -15.84 3.43
N ASN A 57 -7.53 -17.14 3.17
CA ASN A 57 -6.91 -17.73 1.98
C ASN A 57 -5.47 -17.22 1.71
N GLU A 58 -4.68 -17.03 2.77
CA GLU A 58 -3.30 -16.52 2.66
C GLU A 58 -2.49 -17.28 1.59
N GLY A 59 -2.71 -18.58 1.44
CA GLY A 59 -2.04 -19.39 0.43
C GLY A 59 -2.31 -18.93 -1.00
N ALA A 60 -3.54 -18.58 -1.32
CA ALA A 60 -3.90 -18.03 -2.63
C ALA A 60 -3.28 -16.64 -2.86
N LEU A 61 -3.30 -15.76 -1.85
CA LEU A 61 -2.62 -14.46 -1.93
C LEU A 61 -1.13 -14.61 -2.19
N LEU A 62 -0.49 -15.57 -1.52
CA LEU A 62 0.94 -15.84 -1.70
C LEU A 62 1.26 -16.41 -3.09
N ALA A 63 0.40 -17.26 -3.65
CA ALA A 63 0.55 -17.75 -5.01
C ALA A 63 0.52 -16.63 -6.05
N GLU A 64 -0.33 -15.62 -5.84
CA GLU A 64 -0.46 -14.46 -6.72
C GLU A 64 0.65 -13.41 -6.54
N THR A 65 1.27 -13.34 -5.37
CA THR A 65 2.20 -12.24 -5.04
C THR A 65 3.66 -12.66 -4.99
N ARG A 66 3.97 -13.94 -4.75
CA ARG A 66 5.36 -14.40 -4.61
C ARG A 66 6.07 -14.41 -5.96
N GLY A 67 7.06 -13.55 -6.13
CA GLY A 67 7.80 -13.37 -7.39
C GLY A 67 7.04 -12.59 -8.46
N HIS A 68 5.84 -12.13 -8.14
CA HIS A 68 5.01 -11.34 -9.05
C HIS A 68 4.74 -9.96 -8.45
N GLY A 69 5.09 -8.92 -9.17
CA GLY A 69 4.73 -7.57 -8.79
C GLY A 69 3.22 -7.36 -8.93
N ARG A 70 2.53 -7.12 -7.82
CA ARG A 70 1.09 -6.89 -7.80
C ARG A 70 0.77 -5.55 -7.14
N MET A 71 -0.20 -4.83 -7.71
CA MET A 71 -0.77 -3.65 -7.06
C MET A 71 -1.83 -4.11 -6.06
N ILE A 72 -1.56 -3.96 -4.77
CA ILE A 72 -2.51 -4.32 -3.70
C ILE A 72 -3.26 -3.05 -3.30
N VAL A 73 -4.58 -3.09 -3.43
CA VAL A 73 -5.48 -1.97 -3.10
C VAL A 73 -6.28 -2.36 -1.87
N MET A 74 -6.19 -1.58 -0.80
CA MET A 74 -6.80 -1.91 0.48
C MET A 74 -7.55 -0.70 1.06
N ASN A 75 -8.65 -0.93 1.79
CA ASN A 75 -9.29 0.11 2.61
C ASN A 75 -8.42 0.44 3.82
N HIS A 76 -8.51 1.68 4.32
CA HIS A 76 -7.62 2.19 5.38
C HIS A 76 -8.39 2.53 6.64
N THR A 77 -8.16 1.80 7.72
CA THR A 77 -8.87 2.00 8.99
C THR A 77 -7.93 2.35 10.15
N SER A 78 -6.64 1.92 10.08
CA SER A 78 -5.69 2.07 11.18
C SER A 78 -4.27 2.34 10.67
N MET A 79 -3.38 2.79 11.56
CA MET A 79 -1.93 2.83 11.29
C MET A 79 -1.25 1.47 11.47
N VAL A 80 -1.92 0.53 12.12
CA VAL A 80 -1.36 -0.79 12.44
C VAL A 80 -1.48 -1.77 11.28
N GLU A 81 -2.60 -1.71 10.54
CA GLU A 81 -2.88 -2.67 9.46
C GLU A 81 -1.78 -2.74 8.37
N PRO A 82 -1.22 -1.61 7.85
CA PRO A 82 -0.17 -1.70 6.84
C PRO A 82 1.08 -2.36 7.41
N VAL A 83 1.40 -2.07 8.66
CA VAL A 83 2.60 -2.58 9.33
C VAL A 83 2.49 -4.09 9.53
N VAL A 84 1.36 -4.57 10.05
CA VAL A 84 1.13 -6.00 10.29
C VAL A 84 1.05 -6.76 8.96
N PHE A 85 0.34 -6.22 7.97
CA PHE A 85 0.23 -6.83 6.64
C PHE A 85 1.61 -6.97 5.96
N ILE A 86 2.37 -5.87 5.88
CA ILE A 86 3.68 -5.84 5.22
C ILE A 86 4.66 -6.81 5.88
N THR A 87 4.75 -6.81 7.21
CA THR A 87 5.69 -7.67 7.92
C THR A 87 5.30 -9.15 7.85
N ARG A 88 3.98 -9.45 7.78
CA ARG A 88 3.50 -10.80 7.55
C ARG A 88 3.84 -11.29 6.15
N MET A 89 3.60 -10.48 5.11
CA MET A 89 3.95 -10.81 3.73
C MET A 89 5.46 -10.99 3.55
N TRP A 90 6.26 -10.10 4.17
CA TRP A 90 7.72 -10.24 4.19
C TRP A 90 8.18 -11.57 4.81
N ARG A 91 7.57 -11.99 5.92
CA ARG A 91 7.88 -13.28 6.58
C ARG A 91 7.58 -14.48 5.66
N ARG A 92 6.72 -14.30 4.67
CA ARG A 92 6.38 -15.28 3.63
C ARG A 92 7.20 -15.13 2.35
N GLY A 93 8.19 -14.24 2.33
CA GLY A 93 9.07 -13.99 1.18
C GLY A 93 8.47 -13.06 0.12
N VAL A 94 7.45 -12.27 0.48
CA VAL A 94 6.85 -11.28 -0.42
C VAL A 94 7.21 -9.87 0.05
N PHE A 95 7.91 -9.12 -0.79
CA PHE A 95 8.20 -7.71 -0.52
C PHE A 95 7.03 -6.83 -0.92
N VAL A 96 6.52 -6.06 0.04
CA VAL A 96 5.41 -5.12 -0.16
C VAL A 96 5.87 -3.72 0.19
N ARG A 97 5.80 -2.81 -0.78
CA ARG A 97 6.18 -1.40 -0.63
C ARG A 97 4.93 -0.54 -0.42
N PRO A 98 4.75 0.07 0.75
CA PRO A 98 3.63 0.99 0.97
C PRO A 98 3.88 2.32 0.27
N ILE A 99 2.83 2.87 -0.36
CA ILE A 99 2.79 4.28 -0.73
C ILE A 99 2.37 5.09 0.50
N TYR A 100 3.18 6.07 0.90
CA TYR A 100 2.90 6.93 2.05
C TYR A 100 2.97 8.42 1.71
N LYS A 101 2.34 9.25 2.54
CA LYS A 101 2.28 10.69 2.32
C LYS A 101 3.65 11.34 2.54
N LEU A 102 4.10 12.16 1.60
CA LEU A 102 5.39 12.87 1.65
C LEU A 102 5.56 13.73 2.92
N ASP A 103 4.47 14.19 3.52
CA ASP A 103 4.53 14.98 4.77
C ASP A 103 5.26 14.28 5.92
N PHE A 104 5.27 12.94 5.96
CA PHE A 104 6.05 12.20 6.95
C PHE A 104 7.56 12.41 6.82
N GLU A 105 8.04 12.82 5.65
CA GLU A 105 9.45 13.12 5.41
C GLU A 105 9.93 14.46 5.98
N LYS A 106 9.01 15.31 6.43
CA LYS A 106 9.34 16.54 7.16
C LYS A 106 10.09 16.24 8.46
N VAL A 107 9.84 15.05 9.04
CA VAL A 107 10.56 14.56 10.22
C VAL A 107 11.72 13.67 9.75
N ALA A 108 12.95 14.08 9.96
CA ALA A 108 14.15 13.42 9.43
C ALA A 108 14.26 11.94 9.80
N ILE A 109 13.90 11.58 11.05
CA ILE A 109 13.93 10.19 11.51
C ILE A 109 12.88 9.33 10.79
N LEU A 110 11.68 9.87 10.55
CA LEU A 110 10.63 9.16 9.80
C LEU A 110 11.03 8.98 8.34
N ARG A 111 11.60 10.01 7.72
CA ARG A 111 12.15 9.94 6.36
C ARG A 111 13.21 8.85 6.26
N TRP A 112 14.17 8.84 7.19
CA TRP A 112 15.23 7.85 7.24
C TRP A 112 14.67 6.43 7.36
N PHE A 113 13.68 6.27 8.25
CA PHE A 113 13.05 4.98 8.52
C PHE A 113 12.22 4.50 7.32
N PHE A 114 11.22 5.28 6.87
CA PHE A 114 10.30 4.85 5.82
C PHE A 114 11.00 4.53 4.50
N ARG A 115 12.00 5.31 4.11
CA ARG A 115 12.77 5.02 2.89
C ARG A 115 13.50 3.69 3.00
N ARG A 116 14.13 3.40 4.12
CA ARG A 116 14.85 2.13 4.35
C ARG A 116 13.91 0.93 4.51
N MET A 117 12.72 1.16 4.99
CA MET A 117 11.68 0.13 5.07
C MET A 117 10.96 -0.12 3.73
N GLY A 118 11.47 0.41 2.63
CA GLY A 118 10.94 0.17 1.28
C GLY A 118 9.74 1.03 0.89
N GLY A 119 9.37 2.01 1.70
CA GLY A 119 8.24 2.89 1.41
C GLY A 119 8.48 3.82 0.22
N ILE A 120 7.43 4.18 -0.48
CA ILE A 120 7.43 5.11 -1.62
C ILE A 120 6.68 6.37 -1.20
N PRO A 121 7.40 7.51 -1.01
CA PRO A 121 6.75 8.77 -0.68
C PRO A 121 5.96 9.31 -1.87
N VAL A 122 4.79 9.87 -1.63
CA VAL A 122 3.97 10.51 -2.67
C VAL A 122 3.50 11.89 -2.21
N ASP A 123 3.68 12.88 -3.07
CA ASP A 123 3.01 14.17 -2.94
C ASP A 123 1.61 14.08 -3.54
N ARG A 124 0.58 14.18 -2.70
CA ARG A 124 -0.82 14.05 -3.10
C ARG A 124 -1.38 15.31 -3.75
N GLY A 125 -0.66 16.41 -3.67
CA GLY A 125 -1.04 17.72 -4.24
C GLY A 125 -0.66 17.87 -5.70
N SER A 126 0.18 16.99 -6.24
CA SER A 126 0.73 17.08 -7.59
C SER A 126 0.80 15.71 -8.28
N ALA A 127 0.99 15.71 -9.60
CA ALA A 127 1.35 14.50 -10.34
C ALA A 127 2.81 14.13 -10.02
N ASP A 128 3.04 13.41 -8.93
CA ASP A 128 4.38 12.98 -8.50
C ASP A 128 4.94 11.90 -9.42
N LEU A 129 5.58 12.33 -10.51
CA LEU A 129 6.22 11.44 -11.48
C LEU A 129 7.33 10.58 -10.85
N GLY A 130 7.95 11.05 -9.76
CA GLY A 130 8.96 10.30 -9.03
C GLY A 130 8.37 9.08 -8.34
N ALA A 131 7.28 9.27 -7.59
CA ALA A 131 6.55 8.19 -6.94
C ALA A 131 5.94 7.21 -7.95
N ILE A 132 5.35 7.73 -9.04
CA ILE A 132 4.78 6.89 -10.11
C ILE A 132 5.86 5.97 -10.72
N ARG A 133 7.02 6.51 -11.06
CA ARG A 133 8.13 5.71 -11.62
C ARG A 133 8.64 4.69 -10.61
N ALA A 134 8.85 5.09 -9.35
CA ALA A 134 9.35 4.19 -8.31
C ALA A 134 8.38 3.01 -8.07
N ALA A 135 7.07 3.27 -8.02
CA ALA A 135 6.06 2.23 -7.86
C ALA A 135 6.01 1.31 -9.08
N LYS A 136 6.01 1.86 -10.30
CA LYS A 136 6.06 1.08 -11.54
C LYS A 136 7.29 0.16 -11.57
N ASP A 137 8.47 0.72 -11.28
CA ASP A 137 9.73 -0.03 -11.34
C ASP A 137 9.77 -1.13 -10.27
N ALA A 138 9.20 -0.89 -9.08
CA ALA A 138 9.03 -1.90 -8.04
C ALA A 138 8.17 -3.08 -8.52
N LEU A 139 6.99 -2.78 -9.09
CA LEU A 139 6.09 -3.79 -9.65
C LEU A 139 6.78 -4.62 -10.75
N GLN A 140 7.54 -3.97 -11.63
CA GLN A 140 8.25 -4.66 -12.71
C GLN A 140 9.41 -5.55 -12.22
N ARG A 141 9.95 -5.29 -11.02
CA ARG A 141 10.95 -6.16 -10.37
C ARG A 141 10.34 -7.34 -9.63
N GLY A 142 9.01 -7.44 -9.55
CA GLY A 142 8.32 -8.49 -8.79
C GLY A 142 8.05 -8.11 -7.33
N GLU A 143 8.29 -6.86 -6.92
CA GLU A 143 7.87 -6.33 -5.61
C GLU A 143 6.41 -5.90 -5.67
N CYS A 144 5.62 -6.17 -4.64
CA CYS A 144 4.25 -5.67 -4.55
C CYS A 144 4.21 -4.21 -4.07
N VAL A 145 3.19 -3.48 -4.50
CA VAL A 145 2.95 -2.11 -4.02
C VAL A 145 1.60 -2.05 -3.33
N LEU A 146 1.58 -1.58 -2.09
CA LEU A 146 0.37 -1.41 -1.28
C LEU A 146 -0.08 0.05 -1.33
N VAL A 147 -1.35 0.26 -1.66
CA VAL A 147 -1.95 1.59 -1.71
C VAL A 147 -3.29 1.61 -1.01
N TYR A 148 -3.58 2.74 -0.39
CA TYR A 148 -4.86 3.09 0.20
C TYR A 148 -5.50 4.23 -0.61
N PRO A 149 -6.35 3.93 -1.59
CA PRO A 149 -6.90 4.96 -2.48
C PRO A 149 -7.79 5.98 -1.78
N GLU A 150 -8.31 5.65 -0.61
CA GLU A 150 -9.07 6.57 0.25
C GLU A 150 -8.24 7.76 0.73
N GLY A 151 -6.92 7.64 0.69
CA GLY A 151 -6.00 8.71 1.04
C GLY A 151 -6.00 9.12 2.52
N THR A 152 -6.92 8.62 3.30
CA THR A 152 -7.07 8.87 4.73
C THR A 152 -7.65 7.65 5.41
N ARG A 153 -7.51 7.58 6.73
CA ARG A 153 -8.16 6.52 7.51
C ARG A 153 -9.65 6.80 7.64
N ILE A 154 -10.44 5.77 7.39
CA ILE A 154 -11.89 5.82 7.55
C ILE A 154 -12.23 5.50 9.00
N LYS A 155 -12.88 6.44 9.67
CA LYS A 155 -13.23 6.33 11.10
C LYS A 155 -14.70 5.96 11.34
N ASN A 156 -15.57 6.30 10.39
CA ASN A 156 -17.01 6.01 10.41
C ASN A 156 -17.54 5.97 8.98
N ASP A 157 -18.74 5.42 8.79
CA ASP A 157 -19.34 5.22 7.47
C ASP A 157 -19.83 6.53 6.83
N ASP A 158 -20.10 7.57 7.61
CA ASP A 158 -20.57 8.87 7.12
C ASP A 158 -19.44 9.73 6.55
N GLN A 159 -18.19 9.27 6.69
CA GLN A 159 -17.03 10.01 6.20
C GLN A 159 -17.01 10.07 4.68
N LYS A 160 -17.10 11.28 4.14
CA LYS A 160 -16.97 11.50 2.69
C LYS A 160 -15.56 11.12 2.24
N ILE A 161 -15.49 10.15 1.34
CA ILE A 161 -14.23 9.61 0.81
C ILE A 161 -14.08 10.09 -0.63
N LYS A 162 -12.88 10.62 -0.93
CA LYS A 162 -12.46 10.85 -2.31
C LYS A 162 -11.44 9.78 -2.68
N VAL A 163 -11.81 8.88 -3.56
CA VAL A 163 -10.91 7.85 -4.08
C VAL A 163 -9.87 8.49 -5.01
N HIS A 164 -8.61 8.08 -4.87
CA HIS A 164 -7.50 8.52 -5.70
C HIS A 164 -7.08 7.39 -6.66
N GLY A 165 -7.44 7.50 -7.94
CA GLY A 165 -7.24 6.48 -8.97
C GLY A 165 -5.81 6.29 -9.48
N GLY A 166 -4.83 7.00 -8.95
CA GLY A 166 -3.44 6.93 -9.40
C GLY A 166 -2.85 5.52 -9.42
N PHE A 167 -3.33 4.63 -8.57
CA PHE A 167 -2.90 3.23 -8.54
C PHE A 167 -3.21 2.48 -9.84
N ALA A 168 -4.38 2.74 -10.44
CA ALA A 168 -4.78 2.08 -11.68
C ALA A 168 -3.87 2.48 -12.84
N MET A 169 -3.49 3.76 -12.92
CA MET A 169 -2.52 4.24 -13.90
C MET A 169 -1.15 3.59 -13.70
N ILE A 170 -0.66 3.50 -12.45
CA ILE A 170 0.63 2.86 -12.14
C ILE A 170 0.59 1.38 -12.54
N ALA A 171 -0.48 0.66 -12.17
CA ALA A 171 -0.65 -0.76 -12.52
C ALA A 171 -0.69 -0.97 -14.04
N GLN A 172 -1.41 -0.11 -14.78
CA GLN A 172 -1.44 -0.14 -16.23
C GLN A 172 -0.05 0.09 -16.87
N MET A 173 0.70 1.06 -16.34
CA MET A 173 2.07 1.34 -16.81
C MET A 173 3.03 0.21 -16.50
N ALA A 174 2.85 -0.48 -15.38
CA ALA A 174 3.64 -1.63 -14.97
C ALA A 174 3.22 -2.93 -15.67
N LYS A 175 2.06 -2.94 -16.34
CA LYS A 175 1.42 -4.13 -16.94
C LYS A 175 1.18 -5.24 -15.91
N THR A 176 0.66 -4.86 -14.74
CA THR A 176 0.39 -5.78 -13.65
C THR A 176 -1.08 -5.74 -13.24
N ASP A 177 -1.53 -6.84 -12.61
CA ASP A 177 -2.88 -6.94 -12.08
C ASP A 177 -3.01 -6.23 -10.74
N VAL A 178 -4.26 -5.92 -10.40
CA VAL A 178 -4.65 -5.29 -9.15
C VAL A 178 -5.35 -6.31 -8.25
N ILE A 179 -4.88 -6.46 -7.01
CA ILE A 179 -5.51 -7.33 -6.01
C ILE A 179 -6.34 -6.47 -5.06
N PRO A 180 -7.68 -6.55 -5.13
CA PRO A 180 -8.54 -5.90 -4.16
C PRO A 180 -8.42 -6.64 -2.82
N THR A 181 -8.21 -5.88 -1.75
CA THR A 181 -8.01 -6.42 -0.40
C THR A 181 -8.82 -5.59 0.58
N ALA A 182 -9.41 -6.21 1.58
CA ALA A 182 -10.13 -5.51 2.62
C ALA A 182 -9.67 -5.93 4.01
N VAL A 183 -9.76 -5.00 4.96
CA VAL A 183 -9.46 -5.24 6.37
C VAL A 183 -10.60 -4.72 7.25
N VAL A 184 -10.94 -5.50 8.27
CA VAL A 184 -11.85 -5.12 9.37
C VAL A 184 -11.21 -5.42 10.72
N GLY A 185 -11.73 -4.80 11.79
CA GLY A 185 -11.23 -5.03 13.15
C GLY A 185 -9.92 -4.33 13.49
N ALA A 186 -9.33 -3.58 12.55
CA ALA A 186 -8.10 -2.83 12.79
C ALA A 186 -8.34 -1.40 13.30
N ALA A 187 -9.59 -0.92 13.26
CA ALA A 187 -9.94 0.42 13.72
C ALA A 187 -9.64 0.59 15.20
N ASP A 188 -8.78 1.55 15.48
CA ASP A 188 -8.40 2.07 16.79
C ASP A 188 -8.04 1.06 17.89
N PRO A 189 -6.78 0.59 17.92
CA PRO A 189 -6.28 -0.26 19.01
C PRO A 189 -6.20 0.49 20.35
N TYR A 190 -6.36 1.81 20.38
CA TYR A 190 -6.20 2.65 21.59
C TYR A 190 -7.52 3.01 22.27
N HIS A 191 -8.67 2.94 21.58
CA HIS A 191 -9.96 3.32 22.16
C HIS A 191 -10.74 2.16 22.81
N THR A 192 -10.30 0.93 22.66
CA THR A 192 -10.93 -0.20 23.33
C THR A 192 -10.36 -0.41 24.74
N ARG A 193 -10.71 0.48 25.68
CA ARG A 193 -10.52 0.26 27.11
C ARG A 193 -11.36 -0.90 27.67
N ARG A 194 -12.12 -1.60 26.83
CA ARG A 194 -12.98 -2.71 27.25
C ARG A 194 -12.78 -3.94 26.35
N THR A 195 -11.98 -4.85 26.88
CA THR A 195 -12.12 -6.31 26.80
C THR A 195 -12.36 -6.92 25.41
N ARG A 196 -11.39 -7.47 24.89
CA ARG A 196 -11.09 -8.44 23.84
C ARG A 196 -10.17 -7.85 22.81
N ARG A 197 -9.01 -8.46 22.70
CA ARG A 197 -8.07 -8.21 21.60
C ARG A 197 -8.83 -8.46 20.30
N ARG A 198 -9.26 -7.37 19.64
CA ARG A 198 -9.85 -7.52 18.31
C ARG A 198 -8.77 -8.04 17.41
N THR A 199 -9.03 -9.15 16.76
CA THR A 199 -8.15 -9.76 15.78
C THR A 199 -8.51 -9.20 14.42
N PRO A 200 -7.70 -8.32 13.81
CA PRO A 200 -7.98 -7.84 12.47
C PRO A 200 -8.07 -9.01 11.49
N VAL A 201 -9.06 -8.99 10.63
CA VAL A 201 -9.24 -9.96 9.55
C VAL A 201 -9.04 -9.25 8.22
N ILE A 202 -8.21 -9.85 7.38
CA ILE A 202 -7.92 -9.37 6.03
C ILE A 202 -8.44 -10.42 5.05
N ALA A 203 -9.23 -10.00 4.07
CA ALA A 203 -9.63 -10.80 2.93
C ALA A 203 -9.13 -10.17 1.64
N HIS A 204 -8.92 -10.99 0.63
CA HIS A 204 -8.54 -10.54 -0.71
C HIS A 204 -9.41 -11.21 -1.78
N GLY A 205 -9.61 -10.50 -2.88
CA GLY A 205 -10.25 -11.04 -4.07
C GLY A 205 -9.23 -11.56 -5.09
N SER A 206 -9.75 -12.18 -6.15
CA SER A 206 -8.92 -12.58 -7.29
C SER A 206 -8.31 -11.34 -7.97
N PRO A 207 -7.09 -11.46 -8.53
CA PRO A 207 -6.48 -10.39 -9.29
C PRO A 207 -7.38 -9.90 -10.42
N ILE A 208 -7.39 -8.60 -10.65
CA ILE A 208 -8.11 -7.95 -11.74
C ILE A 208 -7.10 -7.59 -12.81
N SER A 209 -7.20 -8.21 -13.98
CA SER A 209 -6.37 -7.86 -15.12
C SER A 209 -7.03 -6.75 -15.95
N PHE A 210 -6.23 -5.92 -16.62
CA PHE A 210 -6.77 -4.93 -17.57
C PHE A 210 -7.47 -5.57 -18.77
N ALA A 211 -7.09 -6.80 -19.13
CA ALA A 211 -7.72 -7.55 -20.20
C ALA A 211 -9.14 -8.03 -19.87
N SER A 212 -9.47 -8.16 -18.58
CA SER A 212 -10.82 -8.57 -18.13
C SER A 212 -11.81 -7.41 -18.04
N LEU A 213 -11.36 -6.18 -18.28
CA LEU A 213 -12.22 -4.99 -18.22
C LEU A 213 -12.89 -4.72 -19.57
N ASP A 214 -14.20 -4.52 -19.55
CA ASP A 214 -14.93 -4.08 -20.74
C ASP A 214 -14.74 -2.57 -20.96
N ALA A 215 -13.51 -2.20 -21.37
CA ALA A 215 -13.14 -0.82 -21.62
C ALA A 215 -12.08 -0.72 -22.72
N LYS A 216 -12.28 0.17 -23.68
CA LYS A 216 -11.35 0.39 -24.79
C LYS A 216 -10.57 1.69 -24.60
N GLY A 217 -9.26 1.61 -24.76
CA GLY A 217 -8.35 2.74 -24.60
C GLY A 217 -7.87 2.96 -23.17
N ARG A 218 -6.66 3.50 -23.04
CA ARG A 218 -5.92 3.59 -21.76
C ARG A 218 -6.68 4.31 -20.67
N LYS A 219 -7.31 5.44 -20.97
CA LYS A 219 -8.05 6.24 -19.99
C LYS A 219 -9.29 5.52 -19.48
N ALA A 220 -10.07 4.90 -20.40
CA ALA A 220 -11.26 4.14 -20.04
C ALA A 220 -10.89 2.90 -19.18
N GLN A 221 -9.85 2.17 -19.55
CA GLN A 221 -9.34 1.02 -18.77
C GLN A 221 -8.88 1.44 -17.38
N THR A 222 -8.18 2.58 -17.24
CA THR A 222 -7.76 3.09 -15.94
C THR A 222 -8.97 3.41 -15.06
N SER A 223 -9.96 4.10 -15.60
CA SER A 223 -11.20 4.43 -14.87
C SER A 223 -12.00 3.18 -14.50
N ALA A 224 -12.13 2.22 -15.42
CA ALA A 224 -12.79 0.96 -15.14
C ALA A 224 -12.06 0.14 -14.05
N MET A 225 -10.73 0.11 -14.08
CA MET A 225 -9.91 -0.54 -13.05
C MET A 225 -10.14 0.10 -11.67
N GLU A 226 -10.14 1.43 -11.60
CA GLU A 226 -10.40 2.16 -10.37
C GLU A 226 -11.76 1.79 -9.77
N GLN A 227 -12.82 1.87 -10.57
CA GLN A 227 -14.18 1.55 -10.15
C GLN A 227 -14.31 0.09 -9.74
N THR A 228 -13.83 -0.85 -10.55
CA THR A 228 -13.92 -2.29 -10.28
C THR A 228 -13.14 -2.68 -9.03
N ALA A 229 -11.91 -2.18 -8.88
CA ALA A 229 -11.08 -2.51 -7.73
C ALA A 229 -11.72 -1.99 -6.44
N MET A 230 -12.16 -0.73 -6.40
CA MET A 230 -12.78 -0.16 -5.20
C MET A 230 -14.13 -0.80 -4.87
N SER A 231 -14.96 -1.10 -5.87
CA SER A 231 -16.20 -1.84 -5.66
C SER A 231 -15.93 -3.21 -5.02
N ARG A 232 -14.91 -3.94 -5.47
CA ARG A 232 -14.53 -5.24 -4.89
C ARG A 232 -13.93 -5.09 -3.48
N VAL A 233 -13.13 -4.04 -3.22
CA VAL A 233 -12.62 -3.75 -1.86
C VAL A 233 -13.77 -3.54 -0.89
N TYR A 234 -14.77 -2.72 -1.27
CA TYR A 234 -15.90 -2.45 -0.40
C TYR A 234 -16.82 -3.66 -0.25
N ALA A 235 -17.05 -4.45 -1.30
CA ALA A 235 -17.80 -5.70 -1.20
C ALA A 235 -17.12 -6.71 -0.25
N LEU A 236 -15.80 -6.87 -0.33
CA LEU A 236 -15.02 -7.70 0.59
C LEU A 236 -15.10 -7.18 2.03
N ARG A 237 -15.02 -5.86 2.22
CA ARG A 237 -15.16 -5.22 3.54
C ARG A 237 -16.53 -5.51 4.15
N ASP A 238 -17.58 -5.33 3.37
CA ASP A 238 -18.96 -5.48 3.84
C ASP A 238 -19.28 -6.96 4.13
N ASP A 239 -18.76 -7.89 3.34
CA ASP A 239 -18.81 -9.33 3.62
C ASP A 239 -18.06 -9.69 4.91
N LEU A 240 -16.84 -9.16 5.11
CA LEU A 240 -16.11 -9.34 6.37
C LEU A 240 -16.88 -8.78 7.58
N ARG A 241 -17.51 -7.62 7.46
CA ARG A 241 -18.33 -7.04 8.53
C ARG A 241 -19.54 -7.93 8.86
N ALA A 242 -20.20 -8.45 7.85
CA ALA A 242 -21.34 -9.35 8.03
C ALA A 242 -20.94 -10.65 8.75
N ARG A 243 -19.77 -11.21 8.43
CA ARG A 243 -19.24 -12.43 9.05
C ARG A 243 -18.59 -12.20 10.43
N HIS A 244 -18.16 -10.99 10.72
CA HIS A 244 -17.47 -10.62 11.96
C HIS A 244 -18.09 -9.36 12.59
N PRO A 245 -19.37 -9.41 13.01
CA PRO A 245 -20.09 -8.21 13.54
C PRO A 245 -19.47 -7.67 14.83
N ASP A 246 -18.68 -8.46 15.54
CA ASP A 246 -17.96 -8.07 16.76
C ASP A 246 -16.69 -7.23 16.48
N LEU A 247 -16.24 -7.17 15.24
CA LEU A 247 -15.05 -6.41 14.82
C LEU A 247 -15.36 -5.01 14.27
N TRP A 248 -16.64 -4.65 14.24
CA TRP A 248 -17.09 -3.38 13.66
C TRP A 248 -17.84 -2.51 14.70
#